data_2869ff315708473edc6a6d74d79e017c
#
_entry.id   2869ff315708473edc6a6d74d79e017c
#
_cell.length_a   1.000
_cell.length_b   1.000
_cell.length_c   1.000
_cell.angle_alpha   90.00
_cell.angle_beta   90.00
_cell.angle_gamma   90.00
#
_symmetry.space_group_name_H-M   'P 1'
#
loop_
_entity.id
_entity.type
_entity.pdbx_description
1 polymer ?
#
loop_
_entity_poly.entity_id
_entity_poly.type
_entity_poly.pdbx_seq_one_letter_code
_entity_poly.pdbx_strand_id
1 'polypeptide(L)' 'MPKLPLVSGKKVIKALARVGYLPDHQVGSHIILRNSNGDKISVPNHAELDRGTLKSILNDADLTVDEFLKPL' A
#
# COMPACT_ATOMS: atom_id res chain seq x y z
N MET A 1 -7.64 19.76 -0.26
CA MET A 1 -7.20 18.39 0.02
C MET A 1 -6.93 17.64 -1.27
N PRO A 2 -5.77 17.02 -1.40
CA PRO A 2 -5.52 16.22 -2.59
C PRO A 2 -6.46 15.02 -2.63
N LYS A 3 -6.96 14.73 -3.81
CA LYS A 3 -7.75 13.52 -4.02
C LYS A 3 -6.83 12.33 -4.15
N LEU A 4 -7.23 11.19 -3.57
CA LEU A 4 -6.52 9.95 -3.80
C LEU A 4 -6.71 9.53 -5.25
N PRO A 5 -5.62 9.28 -5.98
CA PRO A 5 -5.74 8.77 -7.35
C PRO A 5 -6.17 7.30 -7.33
N LEU A 6 -6.67 6.84 -8.47
CA LEU A 6 -6.87 5.40 -8.68
C LEU A 6 -5.52 4.83 -9.08
N VAL A 7 -4.99 3.92 -8.29
CA VAL A 7 -3.66 3.35 -8.50
C VAL A 7 -3.71 1.83 -8.46
N SER A 8 -2.68 1.21 -9.02
CA SER A 8 -2.55 -0.25 -8.99
C SER A 8 -2.01 -0.72 -7.64
N GLY A 9 -2.26 -1.99 -7.32
CA GLY A 9 -1.65 -2.61 -6.16
C GLY A 9 -0.14 -2.56 -6.20
N LYS A 10 0.46 -2.72 -7.39
CA LYS A 10 1.92 -2.64 -7.56
C LYS A 10 2.47 -1.29 -7.16
N LYS A 11 1.77 -0.22 -7.50
CA LYS A 11 2.21 1.13 -7.13
C LYS A 11 2.15 1.33 -5.62
N VAL A 12 1.12 0.80 -4.99
CA VAL A 12 0.99 0.86 -3.53
C VAL A 12 2.11 0.08 -2.87
N ILE A 13 2.43 -1.10 -3.39
CA ILE A 13 3.52 -1.91 -2.86
C ILE A 13 4.86 -1.17 -2.91
N LYS A 14 5.13 -0.45 -4.01
CA LYS A 14 6.34 0.38 -4.12
C LYS A 14 6.36 1.47 -3.05
N ALA A 15 5.24 2.13 -2.84
CA ALA A 15 5.15 3.18 -1.82
C ALA A 15 5.36 2.62 -0.42
N LEU A 16 4.79 1.46 -0.13
CA LEU A 16 4.94 0.81 1.17
C LEU A 16 6.37 0.36 1.43
N ALA A 17 7.10 -0.03 0.38
CA ALA A 17 8.51 -0.41 0.53
C ALA A 17 9.34 0.75 1.07
N ARG A 18 8.95 1.98 0.78
CA ARG A 18 9.66 3.18 1.24
C ARG A 18 9.55 3.36 2.75
N VAL A 19 8.55 2.78 3.37
CA VAL A 19 8.36 2.86 4.83
C VAL A 19 8.62 1.51 5.51
N GLY A 20 9.31 0.61 4.81
CA GLY A 20 9.79 -0.63 5.40
C GLY A 20 8.90 -1.84 5.25
N TYR A 21 7.78 -1.74 4.53
CA TYR A 21 6.93 -2.88 4.26
C TYR A 21 7.34 -3.55 2.97
N LEU A 22 7.85 -4.76 3.05
CA LEU A 22 8.34 -5.50 1.89
C LEU A 22 7.45 -6.72 1.62
N PRO A 23 7.27 -7.10 0.34
CA PRO A 23 6.48 -8.28 0.02
C PRO A 23 7.04 -9.51 0.70
N ASP A 24 6.18 -10.26 1.37
CA ASP A 24 6.55 -11.48 2.08
C ASP A 24 6.05 -12.70 1.32
N HIS A 25 4.75 -12.74 1.02
CA HIS A 25 4.16 -13.84 0.26
C HIS A 25 2.84 -13.38 -0.34
N GLN A 26 2.22 -14.24 -1.14
CA GLN A 26 0.94 -13.94 -1.77
C GLN A 26 -0.07 -15.01 -1.42
N VAL A 27 -1.27 -14.58 -1.07
CA VAL A 27 -2.40 -15.48 -0.79
C VAL A 27 -3.52 -15.09 -1.74
N GLY A 28 -3.81 -15.95 -2.72
CA GLY A 28 -4.78 -15.63 -3.75
C GLY A 28 -4.35 -14.38 -4.52
N SER A 29 -5.22 -13.38 -4.57
CA SER A 29 -4.92 -12.12 -5.23
C SER A 29 -4.37 -11.06 -4.27
N HIS A 30 -4.09 -11.43 -3.02
CA HIS A 30 -3.56 -10.50 -2.02
C HIS A 30 -2.09 -10.73 -1.78
N ILE A 31 -1.30 -9.66 -1.87
CA ILE A 31 0.12 -9.70 -1.56
C ILE A 31 0.29 -9.24 -0.14
N ILE A 32 0.92 -10.07 0.68
CA ILE A 32 1.13 -9.78 2.10
C ILE A 32 2.50 -9.16 2.27
N LEU A 33 2.52 -7.95 2.81
CA LEU A 33 3.76 -7.22 3.09
C LEU A 33 4.03 -7.26 4.57
N ARG A 34 5.31 -7.24 4.93
CA ARG A 34 5.73 -7.30 6.32
C ARG A 34 6.85 -6.30 6.57
N ASN A 35 6.85 -5.67 7.74
CA ASN A 35 7.93 -4.80 8.16
C ASN A 35 8.83 -5.51 9.19
N SER A 36 9.87 -4.82 9.64
CA SER A 36 10.84 -5.39 10.60
C SER A 36 10.23 -5.65 11.98
N ASN A 37 9.11 -5.00 12.31
CA ASN A 37 8.42 -5.22 13.57
C ASN A 37 7.46 -6.41 13.52
N GLY A 38 7.29 -7.02 12.35
CA GLY A 38 6.36 -8.12 12.18
C GLY A 38 4.94 -7.70 11.82
N ASP A 39 4.70 -6.41 11.64
CA ASP A 39 3.41 -5.91 11.20
C ASP A 39 3.16 -6.32 9.76
N LYS A 40 1.91 -6.63 9.43
CA LYS A 40 1.53 -7.10 8.10
C LYS A 40 0.49 -6.19 7.49
N ILE A 41 0.58 -6.02 6.18
CA ILE A 41 -0.43 -5.31 5.39
C ILE A 41 -0.73 -6.15 4.16
N SER A 42 -2.02 -6.31 3.87
CA SER A 42 -2.47 -7.04 2.69
C SER A 42 -2.85 -6.05 1.60
N VAL A 43 -2.28 -6.20 0.42
CA VAL A 43 -2.56 -5.34 -0.73
C VAL A 43 -3.14 -6.18 -1.85
N PRO A 44 -4.37 -5.87 -2.32
CA PRO A 44 -4.93 -6.59 -3.46
C PRO A 44 -4.09 -6.33 -4.71
N ASN A 45 -3.73 -7.41 -5.41
CA ASN A 45 -2.93 -7.30 -6.64
C ASN A 45 -3.85 -7.02 -7.84
N HIS A 46 -4.48 -5.86 -7.83
CA HIS A 46 -5.40 -5.43 -8.87
C HIS A 46 -4.80 -4.27 -9.66
N ALA A 47 -5.21 -4.14 -10.92
CA ALA A 47 -4.74 -3.05 -11.77
C ALA A 47 -5.18 -1.69 -11.22
N GLU A 48 -6.29 -1.67 -10.47
CA GLU A 48 -6.85 -0.43 -9.95
C GLU A 48 -7.51 -0.72 -8.60
N LEU A 49 -7.09 0.02 -7.57
CA LEU A 49 -7.66 -0.10 -6.24
C LEU A 49 -8.68 1.02 -6.03
N ASP A 50 -9.80 0.70 -5.39
CA ASP A 50 -10.75 1.75 -5.02
C ASP A 50 -10.16 2.61 -3.90
N ARG A 51 -10.69 3.84 -3.79
CA ARG A 51 -10.14 4.83 -2.85
C ARG A 51 -10.27 4.40 -1.39
N GLY A 52 -11.36 3.71 -1.05
CA GLY A 52 -11.56 3.23 0.31
C GLY A 52 -10.51 2.20 0.71
N THR A 53 -10.23 1.25 -0.18
CA THR A 53 -9.20 0.24 0.05
C THR A 53 -7.83 0.89 0.17
N LEU A 54 -7.51 1.82 -0.72
CA LEU A 54 -6.23 2.53 -0.68
C LEU A 54 -6.06 3.30 0.62
N LYS A 55 -7.09 4.03 1.03
CA LYS A 55 -7.04 4.81 2.26
C LYS A 55 -6.82 3.90 3.47
N SER A 56 -7.50 2.76 3.52
CA SER A 56 -7.34 1.80 4.60
C SER A 56 -5.90 1.29 4.67
N ILE A 57 -5.31 0.97 3.52
CA ILE A 57 -3.93 0.50 3.45
C ILE A 57 -2.96 1.57 3.94
N LEU A 58 -3.17 2.82 3.52
CA LEU A 58 -2.32 3.93 3.95
C LEU A 58 -2.42 4.14 5.46
N ASN A 59 -3.61 4.04 6.03
CA ASN A 59 -3.80 4.14 7.47
C ASN A 59 -3.05 3.04 8.20
N ASP A 60 -3.12 1.81 7.69
CA ASP A 60 -2.41 0.68 8.30
C ASP A 60 -0.90 0.88 8.29
N ALA A 61 -0.39 1.53 7.26
CA ALA A 61 1.04 1.82 7.12
C ALA A 61 1.46 3.13 7.78
N ASP A 62 0.52 3.83 8.40
CA ASP A 62 0.76 5.13 9.01
C ASP A 62 1.29 6.16 8.01
N LEU A 63 0.79 6.07 6.77
CA LEU A 63 1.14 7.00 5.70
C LEU A 63 0.01 7.99 5.47
N THR A 64 0.37 9.26 5.30
CA THR A 64 -0.59 10.26 4.87
C THR A 64 -0.74 10.22 3.35
N VAL A 65 -1.83 10.79 2.84
CA VAL A 65 -2.02 10.91 1.40
C VAL A 65 -0.88 11.70 0.76
N ASP A 66 -0.46 12.78 1.43
CA ASP A 66 0.63 13.61 0.93
C ASP A 66 1.93 12.82 0.81
N GLU A 67 2.24 12.01 1.82
CA GLU A 67 3.44 11.18 1.78
C GLU A 67 3.37 10.14 0.66
N PHE A 68 2.19 9.57 0.46
CA PHE A 68 1.99 8.58 -0.62
C PHE A 68 2.17 9.21 -2.01
N LEU A 69 1.70 10.45 -2.18
CA LEU A 69 1.74 11.13 -3.47
C LEU A 69 3.11 11.75 -3.78
N LYS A 70 3.98 11.86 -2.80
CA LYS A 70 5.31 12.43 -3.04
C LYS A 70 6.12 11.54 -3.98
N PRO A 71 6.75 12.12 -5.01
CA PRO A 71 7.66 11.34 -5.85
C PRO A 71 8.90 10.94 -5.05
N LEU A 72 9.50 9.88 -5.48
CA LEU A 72 10.74 9.40 -4.90
C LEU A 72 11.89 10.35 -5.20
#